data_66995941405638c93332b9d1c8a9d66f
#
_entry.id   66995941405638c93332b9d1c8a9d66f
#
_cell.length_a   1.000
_cell.length_b   1.000
_cell.length_c   1.000
_cell.angle_alpha   90.00
_cell.angle_beta   90.00
_cell.angle_gamma   90.00
#
_symmetry.space_group_name_H-M   'P 1'
#
loop_
_entity.id
_entity.type
_entity.pdbx_description
1 polymer ?
#
loop_
_entity_poly.entity_id
_entity_poly.type
_entity_poly.pdbx_seq_one_letter_code
_entity_poly.pdbx_strand_id
1 'polypeptide(L)'
;MLIAWRKDKQPRNQVSNAKYKGNALYSLGVMFYNAGAKILADANPIATSDPDKYAAEKKKADAQMAKAKGYLEQAVALNAADANSKKILDAINA
;
A
#
# COMPACT_ATOMS: atom_id res chain seq x y z
N MET A 1 -21.24 -9.80 34.87
CA MET A 1 -20.91 -8.42 34.49
C MET A 1 -19.74 -8.30 33.55
N LEU A 2 -18.63 -8.84 33.91
CA LEU A 2 -17.44 -8.80 33.05
C LEU A 2 -17.67 -9.49 31.71
N ILE A 3 -18.41 -10.58 31.71
CA ILE A 3 -18.71 -11.34 30.50
C ILE A 3 -19.58 -10.53 29.57
N ALA A 4 -20.61 -9.89 30.09
CA ALA A 4 -21.51 -9.05 29.30
C ALA A 4 -20.75 -7.87 28.68
N TRP A 5 -19.88 -7.27 29.47
CA TRP A 5 -19.05 -6.17 29.02
C TRP A 5 -18.13 -6.60 27.86
N ARG A 6 -17.55 -7.78 27.97
CA ARG A 6 -16.70 -8.30 26.89
C ARG A 6 -17.49 -8.57 25.61
N LYS A 7 -18.69 -9.11 25.75
CA LYS A 7 -19.55 -9.37 24.61
C LYS A 7 -19.86 -8.08 23.87
N ASP A 8 -20.17 -7.03 24.60
CA ASP A 8 -20.47 -5.74 24.01
C ASP A 8 -19.25 -5.16 23.29
N LYS A 9 -18.07 -5.37 23.83
CA LYS A 9 -16.85 -4.84 23.25
C LYS A 9 -16.45 -5.57 21.99
N GLN A 10 -16.63 -6.87 21.93
CA GLN A 10 -16.14 -7.65 20.79
C GLN A 10 -16.70 -7.22 19.44
N PRO A 11 -18.01 -7.03 19.26
CA PRO A 11 -18.51 -6.56 17.96
C PRO A 11 -17.95 -5.21 17.56
N ARG A 12 -17.84 -4.29 18.53
CA ARG A 12 -17.26 -2.98 18.25
C ARG A 12 -15.80 -3.09 17.87
N ASN A 13 -15.07 -3.95 18.56
CA ASN A 13 -13.65 -4.17 18.23
C ASN A 13 -13.49 -4.74 16.84
N GLN A 14 -14.36 -5.63 16.41
CA GLN A 14 -14.31 -6.19 15.07
C GLN A 14 -14.52 -5.12 14.00
N VAL A 15 -15.49 -4.24 14.19
CA VAL A 15 -15.72 -3.12 13.27
C VAL A 15 -14.55 -2.18 13.27
N SER A 16 -14.03 -1.85 14.46
CA SER A 16 -12.86 -0.98 14.59
C SER A 16 -11.63 -1.62 13.95
N ASN A 17 -11.44 -2.94 14.14
CA ASN A 17 -10.31 -3.64 13.54
C ASN A 17 -10.35 -3.61 12.03
N ALA A 18 -11.53 -3.78 11.43
CA ALA A 18 -11.66 -3.71 9.98
C ALA A 18 -11.28 -2.32 9.47
N LYS A 19 -11.71 -1.26 10.16
CA LYS A 19 -11.38 0.10 9.81
C LYS A 19 -9.88 0.37 9.96
N TYR A 20 -9.31 -0.02 11.10
CA TYR A 20 -7.87 0.14 11.33
C TYR A 20 -7.05 -0.67 10.35
N LYS A 21 -7.49 -1.88 10.05
CA LYS A 21 -6.80 -2.74 9.11
C LYS A 21 -6.79 -2.12 7.72
N GLY A 22 -7.92 -1.57 7.29
CA GLY A 22 -8.01 -0.87 6.02
C GLY A 22 -7.09 0.34 5.97
N ASN A 23 -7.09 1.15 7.03
CA ASN A 23 -6.20 2.31 7.13
C ASN A 23 -4.73 1.90 7.15
N ALA A 24 -4.39 0.84 7.87
CA ALA A 24 -3.03 0.32 7.93
C ALA A 24 -2.57 -0.20 6.57
N LEU A 25 -3.44 -0.92 5.86
CA LEU A 25 -3.13 -1.42 4.53
C LEU A 25 -2.93 -0.28 3.54
N TYR A 26 -3.77 0.75 3.61
CA TYR A 26 -3.63 1.94 2.78
C TYR A 26 -2.28 2.63 3.07
N SER A 27 -1.96 2.83 4.35
CA SER A 27 -0.71 3.49 4.75
C SER A 27 0.51 2.70 4.29
N LEU A 28 0.48 1.38 4.42
CA LEU A 28 1.57 0.53 3.93
C LEU A 28 1.68 0.63 2.41
N GLY A 29 0.56 0.61 1.71
CA GLY A 29 0.54 0.76 0.26
C GLY A 29 1.16 2.08 -0.19
N VAL A 30 0.78 3.19 0.46
CA VAL A 30 1.35 4.50 0.17
C VAL A 30 2.85 4.52 0.45
N MET A 31 3.28 3.94 1.56
CA MET A 31 4.69 3.90 1.93
C MET A 31 5.52 3.17 0.87
N PHE A 32 5.09 2.00 0.43
CA PHE A 32 5.80 1.24 -0.59
C PHE A 32 5.73 1.92 -1.95
N TYR A 33 4.59 2.52 -2.29
CA TYR A 33 4.45 3.30 -3.52
C TYR A 33 5.45 4.45 -3.54
N ASN A 34 5.53 5.22 -2.46
CA ASN A 34 6.46 6.33 -2.36
C ASN A 34 7.91 5.87 -2.41
N ALA A 35 8.22 4.74 -1.80
CA ALA A 35 9.57 4.16 -1.84
C ALA A 35 9.96 3.80 -3.28
N GLY A 36 9.05 3.16 -4.02
CA GLY A 36 9.28 2.83 -5.42
C GLY A 36 9.44 4.07 -6.29
N ALA A 37 8.57 5.06 -6.09
CA ALA A 37 8.64 6.31 -6.83
C ALA A 37 9.96 7.04 -6.59
N LYS A 38 10.45 7.04 -5.35
CA LYS A 38 11.72 7.67 -5.01
C LYS A 38 12.89 6.96 -5.69
N ILE A 39 12.87 5.64 -5.70
CA ILE A 39 13.93 4.86 -6.36
C ILE A 39 13.99 5.22 -7.85
N LEU A 40 12.81 5.30 -8.50
CA LEU A 40 12.74 5.66 -9.92
C LEU A 40 13.22 7.09 -10.16
N ALA A 41 12.83 8.03 -9.30
CA ALA A 41 13.25 9.41 -9.42
C ALA A 41 14.76 9.54 -9.27
N ASP A 42 15.35 8.82 -8.32
CA ASP A 42 16.78 8.85 -8.08
C ASP A 42 17.55 8.16 -9.21
N ALA A 43 16.94 7.18 -9.87
CA ALA A 43 17.58 6.42 -10.95
C ALA A 43 17.49 7.13 -12.30
N ASN A 44 16.51 8.01 -12.51
CA ASN A 44 16.32 8.70 -13.78
C ASN A 44 17.59 9.34 -14.32
N PRO A 45 18.39 10.07 -13.51
CA PRO A 45 19.61 10.71 -14.02
C PRO A 45 20.65 9.74 -14.56
N ILE A 46 20.64 8.49 -14.11
CA ILE A 46 21.64 7.49 -14.54
C ILE A 46 21.13 6.59 -15.66
N ALA A 47 19.89 6.78 -16.11
CA ALA A 47 19.28 5.92 -17.14
C ALA A 47 20.10 5.92 -18.44
N THR A 48 20.68 7.06 -18.80
CA THR A 48 21.49 7.21 -20.01
C THR A 48 22.96 6.87 -19.75
N SER A 49 23.49 7.30 -18.60
CA SER A 49 24.91 7.15 -18.30
C SER A 49 25.28 5.73 -17.85
N ASP A 50 24.37 5.03 -17.19
CA ASP A 50 24.62 3.68 -16.69
C ASP A 50 23.32 2.86 -16.78
N PRO A 51 22.97 2.35 -17.98
CA PRO A 51 21.73 1.61 -18.18
C PRO A 51 21.62 0.36 -17.30
N ASP A 52 22.73 -0.31 -17.03
CA ASP A 52 22.72 -1.53 -16.21
C ASP A 52 22.34 -1.21 -14.77
N LYS A 53 22.91 -0.14 -14.23
CA LYS A 53 22.59 0.31 -12.89
C LYS A 53 21.14 0.80 -12.81
N TYR A 54 20.69 1.52 -13.83
CA TYR A 54 19.30 1.96 -13.91
C TYR A 54 18.36 0.76 -13.90
N ALA A 55 18.64 -0.27 -14.69
CA ALA A 55 17.81 -1.47 -14.75
C ALA A 55 17.75 -2.16 -13.38
N ALA A 56 18.85 -2.22 -12.65
CA ALA A 56 18.90 -2.79 -11.32
C ALA A 56 18.04 -1.99 -10.33
N GLU A 57 18.12 -0.66 -10.39
CA GLU A 57 17.33 0.22 -9.55
C GLU A 57 15.83 0.13 -9.89
N LYS A 58 15.51 0.08 -11.18
CA LYS A 58 14.12 -0.08 -11.63
C LYS A 58 13.53 -1.38 -11.10
N LYS A 59 14.31 -2.45 -11.07
CA LYS A 59 13.88 -3.73 -10.54
C LYS A 59 13.51 -3.62 -9.06
N LYS A 60 14.30 -2.88 -8.29
CA LYS A 60 14.00 -2.61 -6.89
C LYS A 60 12.72 -1.80 -6.74
N ALA A 61 12.54 -0.79 -7.59
CA ALA A 61 11.33 0.03 -7.60
C ALA A 61 10.10 -0.82 -7.93
N ASP A 62 10.20 -1.68 -8.92
CA ASP A 62 9.10 -2.56 -9.31
C ASP A 62 8.72 -3.50 -8.17
N ALA A 63 9.69 -3.99 -7.39
CA ALA A 63 9.43 -4.81 -6.22
C ALA A 63 8.64 -4.05 -5.15
N GLN A 64 8.99 -2.78 -4.92
CA GLN A 64 8.25 -1.93 -3.98
C GLN A 64 6.84 -1.65 -4.49
N MET A 65 6.69 -1.38 -5.78
CA MET A 65 5.39 -1.17 -6.39
C MET A 65 4.48 -2.40 -6.30
N ALA A 66 5.06 -3.60 -6.47
CA ALA A 66 4.31 -4.84 -6.32
C ALA A 66 3.78 -5.01 -4.89
N LYS A 67 4.58 -4.65 -3.88
CA LYS A 67 4.12 -4.67 -2.49
C LYS A 67 3.02 -3.65 -2.26
N ALA A 68 3.19 -2.43 -2.78
CA ALA A 68 2.18 -1.38 -2.69
C ALA A 68 0.86 -1.86 -3.29
N LYS A 69 0.91 -2.45 -4.47
CA LYS A 69 -0.27 -2.97 -5.15
C LYS A 69 -0.99 -4.00 -4.29
N GLY A 70 -0.25 -4.95 -3.71
CA GLY A 70 -0.84 -5.98 -2.87
C GLY A 70 -1.57 -5.40 -1.65
N TYR A 71 -0.96 -4.45 -0.97
CA TYR A 71 -1.58 -3.81 0.18
C TYR A 71 -2.80 -2.98 -0.22
N LEU A 72 -2.72 -2.24 -1.32
CA LEU A 72 -3.83 -1.40 -1.77
C LEU A 72 -5.00 -2.24 -2.27
N GLU A 73 -4.73 -3.35 -2.92
CA GLU A 73 -5.79 -4.28 -3.32
C GLU A 73 -6.52 -4.85 -2.10
N GLN A 74 -5.78 -5.17 -1.04
CA GLN A 74 -6.39 -5.62 0.21
C GLN A 74 -7.22 -4.52 0.86
N ALA A 75 -6.75 -3.28 0.82
CA ALA A 75 -7.50 -2.15 1.36
C ALA A 75 -8.82 -1.97 0.62
N VAL A 76 -8.81 -2.05 -0.70
CA VAL A 76 -10.03 -1.96 -1.51
C VAL A 76 -10.96 -3.14 -1.24
N ALA A 77 -10.41 -4.33 -1.03
CA ALA A 77 -11.22 -5.51 -0.70
C ALA A 77 -11.97 -5.34 0.62
N LEU A 78 -11.36 -4.65 1.59
CA LEU A 78 -12.01 -4.36 2.87
C LEU A 78 -13.02 -3.22 2.75
N ASN A 79 -12.78 -2.27 1.85
CA ASN A 79 -13.65 -1.12 1.65
C ASN A 79 -13.65 -0.72 0.17
N ALA A 80 -14.63 -1.23 -0.55
CA ALA A 80 -14.76 -0.97 -1.98
C ALA A 80 -14.99 0.51 -2.32
N ALA A 81 -15.38 1.33 -1.33
CA ALA A 81 -15.57 2.76 -1.52
C ALA A 81 -14.28 3.56 -1.30
N ASP A 82 -13.16 2.91 -1.02
CA ASP A 82 -11.87 3.57 -0.79
C ASP A 82 -11.32 4.14 -2.09
N ALA A 83 -11.70 5.38 -2.40
CA ALA A 83 -11.28 6.06 -3.62
C ALA A 83 -9.78 6.35 -3.63
N ASN A 84 -9.17 6.59 -2.48
CA ASN A 84 -7.74 6.90 -2.39
C ASN A 84 -6.88 5.70 -2.78
N SER A 85 -7.22 4.52 -2.26
CA SER A 85 -6.52 3.28 -2.63
C SER A 85 -6.70 2.97 -4.11
N LYS A 86 -7.90 3.18 -4.65
CA LYS A 86 -8.17 2.97 -6.08
C LYS A 86 -7.35 3.89 -6.95
N LYS A 87 -7.21 5.16 -6.58
CA LYS A 87 -6.40 6.12 -7.33
C LYS A 87 -4.95 5.69 -7.43
N ILE A 88 -4.39 5.22 -6.31
CA ILE A 88 -3.00 4.78 -6.30
C ILE A 88 -2.84 3.49 -7.09
N LEU A 89 -3.78 2.56 -6.97
CA LEU A 89 -3.78 1.34 -7.77
C LEU A 89 -3.83 1.66 -9.27
N ASP A 90 -4.67 2.60 -9.67
CA ASP A 90 -4.75 3.02 -11.06
C ASP A 90 -3.42 3.59 -11.55
N ALA A 91 -2.75 4.37 -10.70
CA ALA A 91 -1.43 4.91 -11.02
C ALA A 91 -0.39 3.81 -11.17
N ILE A 92 -0.43 2.78 -10.35
CA ILE A 92 0.49 1.64 -10.42
C ILE A 92 0.23 0.81 -11.68
N ASN A 93 -1.04 0.61 -12.03
CA ASN A 93 -1.45 -0.21 -13.17
C ASN A 93 -1.37 0.52 -14.51
N ALA A 94 -1.20 1.81 -14.48
CA ALA A 94 -1.01 2.61 -15.70
C ALA A 94 0.40 2.40 -16.31
#